data_fd838ac6a72c367f3ff6cb975be3f59a
#
_entry.id   fd838ac6a72c367f3ff6cb975be3f59a
#
_cell.length_a   1.000
_cell.length_b   1.000
_cell.length_c   1.000
_cell.angle_alpha   90.00
_cell.angle_beta   90.00
_cell.angle_gamma   90.00
#
_symmetry.space_group_name_H-M   'P 1'
#
loop_
_entity.id
_entity.type
_entity.pdbx_description
1 polymer ?
#
loop_
_entity_poly.entity_id
_entity_poly.type
_entity_poly.pdbx_seq_one_letter_code
_entity_poly.pdbx_strand_id
1 'polypeptide(L)'
;MAGVVHIPWYATGLRHDKLADGLAGIAPVALRYGARSYSVYRYNDDRYKFLQTAEFEHKRDFERYWNGPEFIDFRVLASSWYQVPVLYGWADLIAAGTIEPEPVNHVATGVAGAEPGGDLAG
;
A
#
# COMPACT_ATOMS: atom_id res chain seq x y z
N MET A 1 20.76 4.04 3.01
CA MET A 1 19.86 5.07 2.52
C MET A 1 18.49 4.48 2.35
N ALA A 2 17.48 5.19 2.84
CA ALA A 2 16.13 4.70 2.74
C ALA A 2 15.65 4.69 1.30
N GLY A 3 14.84 3.71 0.97
CA GLY A 3 14.24 3.58 -0.33
C GLY A 3 12.84 3.04 -0.23
N VAL A 4 12.08 3.21 -1.28
CA VAL A 4 10.71 2.74 -1.37
C VAL A 4 10.59 1.77 -2.53
N VAL A 5 10.13 0.55 -2.21
CA VAL A 5 9.85 -0.40 -3.26
C VAL A 5 8.45 -0.15 -3.81
N HIS A 6 8.32 -0.27 -5.12
CA HIS A 6 7.05 -0.20 -5.83
C HIS A 6 6.83 -1.54 -6.51
N ILE A 7 5.77 -2.22 -6.14
CA ILE A 7 5.43 -3.52 -6.72
C ILE A 7 4.07 -3.38 -7.41
N PRO A 8 4.06 -3.26 -8.73
CA PRO A 8 2.81 -3.20 -9.47
C PRO A 8 2.23 -4.60 -9.65
N TRP A 9 0.94 -4.72 -9.41
CA TRP A 9 0.22 -5.97 -9.60
C TRP A 9 -0.94 -5.73 -10.56
N TYR A 10 -1.24 -6.73 -11.37
CA TYR A 10 -2.41 -6.67 -12.24
C TYR A 10 -3.17 -7.98 -12.11
N ALA A 11 -4.43 -7.89 -11.70
CA ALA A 11 -5.23 -9.08 -11.45
C ALA A 11 -5.64 -9.77 -12.75
N THR A 12 -5.78 -11.07 -12.68
CA THR A 12 -6.39 -11.84 -13.75
C THR A 12 -7.93 -11.72 -13.68
N GLY A 13 -8.60 -12.15 -14.73
CA GLY A 13 -10.04 -11.98 -14.84
C GLY A 13 -10.80 -12.53 -13.64
N LEU A 14 -11.68 -11.74 -13.08
CA LEU A 14 -12.57 -12.08 -11.98
C LEU A 14 -11.86 -12.38 -10.65
N ARG A 15 -10.56 -12.09 -10.57
CA ARG A 15 -9.80 -12.37 -9.34
C ARG A 15 -9.27 -11.13 -8.66
N HIS A 16 -9.77 -9.95 -9.06
CA HIS A 16 -9.25 -8.69 -8.52
C HIS A 16 -9.57 -8.53 -7.03
N ASP A 17 -10.71 -9.02 -6.56
CA ASP A 17 -11.02 -8.92 -5.14
C ASP A 17 -10.18 -9.90 -4.31
N LYS A 18 -9.92 -11.10 -4.83
CA LYS A 18 -9.03 -12.03 -4.17
C LYS A 18 -7.62 -11.46 -4.04
N LEU A 19 -7.14 -10.83 -5.11
CA LEU A 19 -5.81 -10.22 -5.09
C LEU A 19 -5.78 -9.06 -4.08
N ALA A 20 -6.82 -8.24 -4.04
CA ALA A 20 -6.90 -7.16 -3.06
C ALA A 20 -6.77 -7.67 -1.64
N ASP A 21 -7.54 -8.72 -1.30
CA ASP A 21 -7.49 -9.31 0.03
C ASP A 21 -6.14 -9.94 0.32
N GLY A 22 -5.57 -10.62 -0.67
CA GLY A 22 -4.26 -11.23 -0.51
C GLY A 22 -3.16 -10.21 -0.27
N LEU A 23 -3.16 -9.11 -1.03
CA LEU A 23 -2.18 -8.05 -0.84
C LEU A 23 -2.35 -7.37 0.52
N ALA A 24 -3.59 -7.20 0.98
CA ALA A 24 -3.84 -6.64 2.30
C ALA A 24 -3.27 -7.53 3.41
N GLY A 25 -3.14 -8.82 3.15
CA GLY A 25 -2.57 -9.76 4.12
C GLY A 25 -1.05 -9.86 4.08
N ILE A 26 -0.46 -9.80 2.88
CA ILE A 26 1.00 -9.97 2.75
C ILE A 26 1.75 -8.66 2.96
N ALA A 27 1.15 -7.51 2.67
CA ALA A 27 1.83 -6.24 2.77
C ALA A 27 2.30 -5.92 4.20
N PRO A 28 1.48 -6.11 5.25
CA PRO A 28 1.93 -5.81 6.62
C PRO A 28 3.10 -6.67 7.08
N VAL A 29 3.31 -7.83 6.48
CA VAL A 29 4.43 -8.71 6.83
C VAL A 29 5.76 -8.00 6.61
N ALA A 30 5.81 -7.04 5.70
CA ALA A 30 7.01 -6.25 5.46
C ALA A 30 7.56 -5.61 6.74
N LEU A 31 6.67 -5.26 7.68
CA LEU A 31 7.10 -4.63 8.94
C LEU A 31 7.98 -5.57 9.76
N ARG A 32 7.78 -6.87 9.66
CA ARG A 32 8.62 -7.85 10.36
C ARG A 32 9.99 -7.99 9.73
N TYR A 33 10.16 -7.47 8.52
CA TYR A 33 11.43 -7.51 7.79
C TYR A 33 12.14 -6.17 7.79
N GLY A 34 11.67 -5.22 8.60
CA GLY A 34 12.35 -3.94 8.75
C GLY A 34 11.75 -2.79 7.98
N ALA A 35 10.60 -3.00 7.32
CA ALA A 35 9.93 -1.88 6.68
C ALA A 35 9.44 -0.89 7.73
N ARG A 36 9.57 0.40 7.43
CA ARG A 36 9.05 1.46 8.29
C ARG A 36 7.58 1.71 8.06
N SER A 37 7.12 1.42 6.84
CA SER A 37 5.74 1.65 6.45
C SER A 37 5.44 0.81 5.23
N TYR A 38 4.16 0.63 4.97
CA TYR A 38 3.70 -0.02 3.76
C TYR A 38 2.38 0.60 3.33
N SER A 39 2.04 0.45 2.06
CA SER A 39 0.75 0.85 1.54
C SER A 39 0.37 -0.06 0.39
N VAL A 40 -0.91 -0.26 0.22
CA VAL A 40 -1.46 -0.96 -0.94
C VAL A 40 -2.54 -0.08 -1.52
N TYR A 41 -2.41 0.22 -2.80
CA TYR A 41 -3.37 1.06 -3.51
C TYR A 41 -4.07 0.23 -4.56
N ARG A 42 -5.35 0.46 -4.72
CA ARG A 42 -6.12 -0.08 -5.83
C ARG A 42 -6.56 1.11 -6.68
N TYR A 43 -6.29 1.03 -7.98
CA TYR A 43 -6.61 2.15 -8.86
C TYR A 43 -8.11 2.29 -9.02
N ASN A 44 -8.57 3.52 -9.04
CA ASN A 44 -9.98 3.82 -9.11
C ASN A 44 -10.52 3.65 -10.53
N ASP A 45 -9.69 3.97 -11.52
CA ASP A 45 -10.07 3.89 -12.92
C ASP A 45 -9.75 2.53 -13.54
N ASP A 46 -9.03 1.67 -12.82
CA ASP A 46 -8.78 0.29 -13.24
C ASP A 46 -8.72 -0.59 -12.00
N ARG A 47 -9.84 -1.22 -11.67
CA ARG A 47 -9.98 -1.99 -10.44
C ARG A 47 -9.13 -3.26 -10.41
N TYR A 48 -8.51 -3.62 -11.53
CA TYR A 48 -7.60 -4.77 -11.62
C TYR A 48 -6.16 -4.38 -11.33
N LYS A 49 -5.87 -3.08 -11.25
CA LYS A 49 -4.51 -2.59 -11.09
C LYS A 49 -4.25 -2.18 -9.66
N PHE A 50 -3.12 -2.64 -9.13
CA PHE A 50 -2.71 -2.38 -7.75
C PHE A 50 -1.28 -1.91 -7.70
N LEU A 51 -0.96 -1.14 -6.69
CA LEU A 51 0.41 -0.75 -6.37
C LEU A 51 0.66 -1.04 -4.90
N GLN A 52 1.65 -1.87 -4.62
CA GLN A 52 2.12 -2.13 -3.28
C GLN A 52 3.41 -1.36 -3.08
N THR A 53 3.51 -0.62 -1.98
CA THR A 53 4.74 0.10 -1.63
C THR A 53 5.16 -0.26 -0.21
N ALA A 54 6.46 -0.14 0.04
CA ALA A 54 7.00 -0.27 1.38
C ALA A 54 8.31 0.49 1.45
N GLU A 55 8.56 1.11 2.59
CA GLU A 55 9.80 1.86 2.80
C GLU A 55 10.74 1.05 3.68
N PHE A 56 11.96 0.86 3.20
CA PHE A 56 13.01 0.16 3.94
C PHE A 56 14.23 1.03 4.05
N GLU A 57 14.98 0.89 5.13
CA GLU A 57 16.28 1.54 5.25
C GLU A 57 17.26 0.95 4.25
N HIS A 58 17.24 -0.36 4.05
CA HIS A 58 18.19 -1.08 3.20
C HIS A 58 17.45 -1.96 2.21
N LYS A 59 17.90 -1.95 0.96
CA LYS A 59 17.31 -2.79 -0.08
C LYS A 59 17.37 -4.27 0.28
N ARG A 60 18.43 -4.70 0.97
CA ARG A 60 18.54 -6.12 1.35
C ARG A 60 17.42 -6.56 2.26
N ASP A 61 16.86 -5.66 3.08
CA ASP A 61 15.74 -6.01 3.93
C ASP A 61 14.49 -6.26 3.10
N PHE A 62 14.28 -5.47 2.05
CA PHE A 62 13.23 -5.75 1.09
C PHE A 62 13.45 -7.10 0.42
N GLU A 63 14.68 -7.40 0.00
CA GLU A 63 14.97 -8.68 -0.65
C GLU A 63 14.70 -9.86 0.27
N ARG A 64 14.99 -9.70 1.56
CA ARG A 64 14.66 -10.73 2.54
C ARG A 64 13.16 -10.92 2.68
N TYR A 65 12.38 -9.85 2.62
CA TYR A 65 10.93 -9.93 2.62
C TYR A 65 10.42 -10.63 1.36
N TRP A 66 10.88 -10.19 0.19
CA TRP A 66 10.45 -10.73 -1.10
C TRP A 66 10.77 -12.21 -1.22
N ASN A 67 11.92 -12.63 -0.73
CA ASN A 67 12.39 -14.01 -0.79
C ASN A 67 12.09 -14.80 0.49
N GLY A 68 11.39 -14.20 1.43
CA GLY A 68 11.05 -14.86 2.68
C GLY A 68 9.91 -15.85 2.49
N PRO A 69 9.74 -16.76 3.46
CA PRO A 69 8.76 -17.83 3.30
C PRO A 69 7.32 -17.33 3.15
N GLU A 70 6.96 -16.25 3.85
CA GLU A 70 5.60 -15.74 3.78
C GLU A 70 5.26 -15.24 2.38
N PHE A 71 6.18 -14.48 1.78
CA PHE A 71 5.91 -13.92 0.45
C PHE A 71 5.98 -14.99 -0.64
N ILE A 72 6.90 -15.94 -0.48
CA ILE A 72 6.98 -17.07 -1.40
C ILE A 72 5.68 -17.87 -1.35
N ASP A 73 5.20 -18.19 -0.14
CA ASP A 73 3.94 -18.92 0.03
C ASP A 73 2.78 -18.15 -0.57
N PHE A 74 2.76 -16.82 -0.38
CA PHE A 74 1.72 -16.00 -0.99
C PHE A 74 1.75 -16.09 -2.51
N ARG A 75 2.93 -15.96 -3.11
CA ARG A 75 3.02 -16.01 -4.58
C ARG A 75 2.63 -17.37 -5.14
N VAL A 76 2.91 -18.44 -4.42
CA VAL A 76 2.46 -19.77 -4.82
C VAL A 76 0.95 -19.89 -4.73
N LEU A 77 0.38 -19.50 -3.59
CA LEU A 77 -1.07 -19.55 -3.39
C LEU A 77 -1.81 -18.70 -4.41
N ALA A 78 -1.33 -17.50 -4.65
CA ALA A 78 -2.02 -16.51 -5.46
C ALA A 78 -1.59 -16.52 -6.92
N SER A 79 -0.85 -17.52 -7.36
CA SER A 79 -0.19 -17.49 -8.67
C SER A 79 -1.15 -17.31 -9.84
N SER A 80 -2.41 -17.72 -9.70
CA SER A 80 -3.42 -17.54 -10.76
C SER A 80 -4.20 -16.23 -10.61
N TRP A 81 -3.91 -15.43 -9.58
CA TRP A 81 -4.68 -14.22 -9.31
C TRP A 81 -4.07 -12.99 -9.97
N TYR A 82 -2.82 -13.06 -10.41
CA TYR A 82 -2.13 -11.91 -10.97
C TYR A 82 -1.35 -12.30 -12.21
N GLN A 83 -1.10 -11.30 -13.04
CA GLN A 83 -0.35 -11.49 -14.28
C GLN A 83 1.15 -11.42 -13.99
N VAL A 84 1.91 -12.22 -14.71
CA VAL A 84 3.37 -12.25 -14.61
C VAL A 84 3.97 -11.69 -15.90
N PRO A 85 5.17 -11.12 -15.82
CA PRO A 85 6.03 -11.04 -14.66
C PRO A 85 5.62 -9.88 -13.73
N VAL A 86 5.93 -10.01 -12.45
CA VAL A 86 5.79 -8.91 -11.49
C VAL A 86 7.15 -8.28 -11.33
N LEU A 87 7.28 -7.05 -11.79
CA LEU A 87 8.55 -6.35 -11.82
C LEU A 87 8.50 -5.20 -10.82
N TYR A 88 9.21 -5.37 -9.71
CA TYR A 88 9.27 -4.30 -8.71
C TYR A 88 10.38 -3.32 -9.06
N GLY A 89 10.23 -2.09 -8.57
CA GLY A 89 11.26 -1.08 -8.68
C GLY A 89 11.68 -0.63 -7.29
N TRP A 90 12.97 -0.34 -7.13
CA TRP A 90 13.49 0.24 -5.90
C TRP A 90 13.82 1.69 -6.17
N ALA A 91 13.16 2.60 -5.45
CA ALA A 91 13.32 4.04 -5.65
C ALA A 91 13.98 4.66 -4.42
N ASP A 92 14.97 5.49 -4.63
CA ASP A 92 15.54 6.26 -3.55
C ASP A 92 14.53 7.30 -3.09
N LEU A 93 14.35 7.40 -1.78
CA LEU A 93 13.49 8.42 -1.21
C LEU A 93 14.26 9.74 -1.21
N ILE A 94 13.83 10.66 -2.07
CA ILE A 94 14.50 11.95 -2.21
C ILE A 94 13.91 12.96 -1.23
N ALA A 95 12.61 12.96 -1.07
CA ALA A 95 11.92 13.92 -0.21
C ALA A 95 10.62 13.33 0.27
N ALA A 96 10.26 13.64 1.49
CA ALA A 96 8.99 13.23 2.08
C ALA A 96 8.62 14.25 3.14
N GLY A 97 7.32 14.32 3.43
CA GLY A 97 6.83 15.19 4.47
C GLY A 97 5.43 14.78 4.85
N THR A 98 5.05 15.16 6.06
CA THR A 98 3.69 14.99 6.54
C THR A 98 3.30 16.22 7.29
N ILE A 99 2.02 16.42 7.42
CA ILE A 99 1.48 17.46 8.24
C ILE A 99 0.44 16.85 9.15
N GLU A 100 0.50 17.22 10.43
CA GLU A 100 -0.51 16.81 11.37
C GLU A 100 -1.77 17.59 11.08
N PRO A 101 -2.90 16.93 10.81
CA PRO A 101 -4.13 17.70 10.60
C PRO A 101 -4.46 18.50 11.83
N GLU A 102 -4.81 19.76 11.65
CA GLU A 102 -5.24 20.57 12.77
C GLU A 102 -6.54 20.04 13.33
N PRO A 103 -6.73 20.08 14.66
CA PRO A 103 -8.00 19.72 15.24
C PRO A 103 -9.08 20.61 14.65
N VAL A 104 -10.13 20.02 14.19
CA VAL A 104 -11.22 20.77 13.61
C VAL A 104 -11.99 21.41 14.74
N ASN A 105 -12.02 22.73 14.76
CA ASN A 105 -12.87 23.46 15.65
C ASN A 105 -14.19 23.59 15.03
N HIS A 106 -14.97 22.82 15.41
CA HIS A 106 -16.21 22.79 14.73
C HIS A 106 -17.26 23.53 15.42
N VAL A 107 -17.11 24.22 15.50
CA VAL A 107 -17.73 24.67 15.82
C VAL A 107 -17.83 25.58 15.38
N ALA A 108 -17.62 25.62 15.39
CA ALA A 108 -17.53 26.08 14.85
C ALA A 108 -17.69 26.37 14.05
N THR A 109 -17.87 26.48 14.18
CA THR A 109 -17.86 26.64 13.22
C THR A 109 -18.37 26.41 12.56
N GLY A 110 -18.71 26.35 13.02
CA GLY A 110 -19.04 26.15 12.18
C GLY A 110 -19.31 25.59 11.71
N VAL A 111 -19.65 25.69 12.28
CA VAL A 111 -19.80 25.12 11.58
C VAL A 111 -19.93 24.45 11.28
N ALA A 112 -20.08 24.42 11.72
CA ALA A 112 -20.20 23.85 11.23
C ALA A 112 -20.25 23.29 10.85
N GLY A 113 -20.57 23.11 11.41
CA GLY A 113 -20.67 22.68 10.79
C GLY A 113 -20.62 21.99 10.52
N ALA A 114 -20.91 21.97 11.03
CA ALA A 114 -20.98 21.51 10.51
C ALA A 114 -21.00 20.81 10.15
N GLU A 115 -21.14 20.41 10.60
CA GLU A 115 -21.32 19.99 10.01
C GLU A 115 -21.24 19.39 9.46
N PRO A 116 -21.52 19.37 10.05
CA PRO A 116 -21.61 18.92 9.32
C PRO A 116 -21.49 18.43 8.70
N GLY A 117 -21.52 18.39 9.38
CA GLY A 117 -21.56 18.16 8.51
C GLY A 117 -21.22 17.84 8.01
N GLY A 118 -21.20 17.78 8.43
CA GLY A 118 -21.06 17.78 7.69
C GLY A 118 -20.62 17.63 7.11
N ASP A 119 -20.54 17.60 7.43
CA ASP A 119 -20.35 17.75 6.70
C ASP A 119 -19.91 17.82 5.94
N LEU A 120 -19.83 17.93 6.35
CA LEU A 120 -19.61 18.29 5.65
C LEU A 120 -19.15 18.22 5.01
N ALA A 121 -19.09 18.29 5.33
CA ALA A 121 -18.64 18.34 4.81
C ALA A 121 -18.33 18.29 4.49
N GLY A 122 -18.37 18.27 5.04
CA GLY A 122 -17.91 18.29 4.80
C GLY A 122 -17.91 18.32 4.54
#